data_8b26691b74a4eea360b3ab3a365fdc9f
#
_entry.id   8b26691b74a4eea360b3ab3a365fdc9f
#
_cell.length_a   1.000
_cell.length_b   1.000
_cell.length_c   1.000
_cell.angle_alpha   90.00
_cell.angle_beta   90.00
_cell.angle_gamma   90.00
#
_symmetry.space_group_name_H-M   'P 1'
#
loop_
_entity.id
_entity.type
_entity.pdbx_description
1 polymer ?
#
loop_
_entity_poly.entity_id
_entity_poly.type
_entity_poly.pdbx_seq_one_letter_code
_entity_poly.pdbx_strand_id
1 'polypeptide(L)'
;MKIAIIGTGHIGKTLVRKLAKAGHTIQMANSRGPETLKELAEETSAKALTAEEAIRGVDVIILSVPLNALPPMKELLAGVPEEVTIIDTSNYYPFRDTRIEAIEAGQVESLWVAEQLGRSIVKAWNCIGSDSFANKGTAAGSSDRIALPVAADRERDRQVGLALVEDTGFEAFDAGTLAESWRQQPGAPCYCTDLTIEQLPAALAAAERARLPKRRDLSIAAIQERVGDGTTNPDSEYAVRLTRALFM
;
A
#
# COMPACT_ATOMS: atom_id res chain seq x y z
N MET A 1 -5.11 -13.32 -12.82
CA MET A 1 -6.07 -13.31 -11.69
C MET A 1 -7.15 -12.27 -11.94
N LYS A 2 -8.30 -12.41 -11.28
CA LYS A 2 -9.32 -11.36 -11.18
C LYS A 2 -9.10 -10.57 -9.89
N ILE A 3 -8.95 -9.27 -9.98
CA ILE A 3 -8.55 -8.42 -8.87
C ILE A 3 -9.54 -7.27 -8.71
N ALA A 4 -10.06 -7.10 -7.49
CA ALA A 4 -10.80 -5.90 -7.12
C ALA A 4 -9.84 -4.87 -6.49
N ILE A 5 -9.93 -3.61 -6.91
CA ILE A 5 -9.18 -2.50 -6.30
C ILE A 5 -10.20 -1.50 -5.75
N ILE A 6 -10.27 -1.41 -4.43
CA ILE A 6 -11.15 -0.49 -3.72
C ILE A 6 -10.35 0.73 -3.29
N GLY A 7 -10.71 1.88 -3.85
CA GLY A 7 -9.95 3.11 -3.72
C GLY A 7 -9.04 3.37 -4.91
N THR A 8 -9.29 4.48 -5.60
CA THR A 8 -8.55 4.90 -6.81
C THR A 8 -7.86 6.26 -6.61
N GLY A 9 -7.21 6.40 -5.44
CA GLY A 9 -6.26 7.48 -5.17
C GLY A 9 -4.96 7.29 -5.98
N HIS A 10 -3.89 7.97 -5.62
CA HIS A 10 -2.61 7.89 -6.34
C HIS A 10 -2.08 6.44 -6.46
N ILE A 11 -2.05 5.71 -5.35
CA ILE A 11 -1.59 4.31 -5.34
C ILE A 11 -2.58 3.41 -6.10
N GLY A 12 -3.88 3.51 -5.81
CA GLY A 12 -4.90 2.66 -6.43
C GLY A 12 -4.98 2.80 -7.95
N LYS A 13 -4.92 4.02 -8.49
CA LYS A 13 -4.86 4.23 -9.96
C LYS A 13 -3.63 3.59 -10.58
N THR A 14 -2.49 3.71 -9.93
CA THR A 14 -1.24 3.10 -10.40
C THR A 14 -1.32 1.57 -10.37
N LEU A 15 -1.92 0.99 -9.33
CA LEU A 15 -2.20 -0.45 -9.25
C LEU A 15 -3.10 -0.91 -10.39
N VAL A 16 -4.20 -0.18 -10.67
CA VAL A 16 -5.08 -0.49 -11.81
C VAL A 16 -4.29 -0.55 -13.12
N ARG A 17 -3.48 0.48 -13.41
CA ARG A 17 -2.69 0.55 -14.64
C ARG A 17 -1.66 -0.58 -14.76
N LYS A 18 -0.89 -0.79 -13.70
CA LYS A 18 0.21 -1.76 -13.73
C LYS A 18 -0.31 -3.20 -13.77
N LEU A 19 -1.30 -3.54 -12.97
CA LEU A 19 -1.85 -4.89 -12.93
C LEU A 19 -2.70 -5.22 -14.18
N ALA A 20 -3.43 -4.27 -14.75
CA ALA A 20 -4.08 -4.45 -16.04
C ALA A 20 -3.06 -4.68 -17.15
N LYS A 21 -1.96 -3.90 -17.17
CA LYS A 21 -0.85 -4.08 -18.12
C LYS A 21 -0.16 -5.44 -17.97
N ALA A 22 -0.09 -5.98 -16.75
CA ALA A 22 0.44 -7.32 -16.47
C ALA A 22 -0.53 -8.46 -16.86
N GLY A 23 -1.72 -8.15 -17.38
CA GLY A 23 -2.69 -9.14 -17.89
C GLY A 23 -3.72 -9.61 -16.86
N HIS A 24 -3.86 -8.93 -15.73
CA HIS A 24 -4.93 -9.23 -14.77
C HIS A 24 -6.26 -8.61 -15.21
N THR A 25 -7.36 -9.28 -14.85
CA THR A 25 -8.71 -8.72 -15.00
C THR A 25 -9.03 -7.83 -13.80
N ILE A 26 -9.18 -6.54 -14.02
CA ILE A 26 -9.36 -5.56 -12.94
C ILE A 26 -10.81 -5.11 -12.83
N GLN A 27 -11.34 -5.16 -11.62
CA GLN A 27 -12.56 -4.50 -11.18
C GLN A 27 -12.16 -3.38 -10.22
N MET A 28 -12.70 -2.18 -10.38
CA MET A 28 -12.30 -1.05 -9.54
C MET A 28 -13.50 -0.26 -9.05
N ALA A 29 -13.39 0.26 -7.84
CA ALA A 29 -14.39 1.09 -7.21
C ALA A 29 -13.78 2.23 -6.40
N ASN A 30 -14.53 3.31 -6.22
CA ASN A 30 -14.23 4.37 -5.28
C ASN A 30 -15.52 4.88 -4.60
N SER A 31 -15.38 5.78 -3.62
CA SER A 31 -16.50 6.34 -2.88
C SER A 31 -17.33 7.35 -3.67
N ARG A 32 -16.90 7.78 -4.87
CA ARG A 32 -17.57 8.79 -5.69
C ARG A 32 -18.43 8.20 -6.81
N GLY A 33 -18.41 6.89 -6.98
CA GLY A 33 -19.16 6.15 -7.98
C GLY A 33 -18.39 5.85 -9.27
N PRO A 34 -18.87 4.83 -10.03
CA PRO A 34 -18.18 4.31 -11.22
C PRO A 34 -18.06 5.33 -12.35
N GLU A 35 -18.96 6.31 -12.43
CA GLU A 35 -18.93 7.35 -13.46
C GLU A 35 -17.66 8.22 -13.38
N THR A 36 -17.06 8.35 -12.21
CA THR A 36 -15.80 9.08 -12.00
C THR A 36 -14.56 8.32 -12.47
N LEU A 37 -14.74 7.07 -12.89
CA LEU A 37 -13.66 6.15 -13.27
C LEU A 37 -13.65 5.84 -14.77
N LYS A 38 -14.49 6.49 -15.59
CA LYS A 38 -14.63 6.21 -17.02
C LYS A 38 -13.30 6.30 -17.78
N GLU A 39 -12.55 7.40 -17.59
CA GLU A 39 -11.25 7.59 -18.28
C GLU A 39 -10.25 6.47 -17.93
N LEU A 40 -10.16 6.10 -16.65
CA LEU A 40 -9.27 5.03 -16.20
C LEU A 40 -9.75 3.66 -16.72
N ALA A 41 -11.05 3.44 -16.83
CA ALA A 41 -11.64 2.23 -17.40
C ALA A 41 -11.31 2.10 -18.89
N GLU A 42 -11.46 3.16 -19.66
CA GLU A 42 -11.12 3.22 -21.08
C GLU A 42 -9.63 3.01 -21.32
N GLU A 43 -8.77 3.65 -20.51
CA GLU A 43 -7.31 3.52 -20.58
C GLU A 43 -6.84 2.07 -20.32
N THR A 44 -7.46 1.37 -19.37
CA THR A 44 -6.93 0.10 -18.83
C THR A 44 -7.77 -1.11 -19.13
N SER A 45 -8.94 -0.93 -19.75
CA SER A 45 -9.99 -1.97 -19.89
C SER A 45 -10.49 -2.55 -18.57
N ALA A 46 -10.21 -1.88 -17.44
CA ALA A 46 -10.73 -2.25 -16.13
C ALA A 46 -12.23 -1.92 -16.03
N LYS A 47 -12.97 -2.69 -15.23
CA LYS A 47 -14.40 -2.44 -15.00
C LYS A 47 -14.60 -1.47 -13.84
N ALA A 48 -15.24 -0.33 -14.09
CA ALA A 48 -15.67 0.60 -13.05
C ALA A 48 -17.04 0.14 -12.51
N LEU A 49 -17.11 -0.14 -11.22
CA LEU A 49 -18.26 -0.76 -10.54
C LEU A 49 -18.52 -0.08 -9.18
N THR A 50 -19.63 -0.41 -8.52
CA THR A 50 -19.76 -0.14 -7.08
C THR A 50 -18.84 -1.04 -6.28
N ALA A 51 -18.58 -0.73 -5.01
CA ALA A 51 -17.70 -1.54 -4.16
C ALA A 51 -18.25 -2.97 -4.00
N GLU A 52 -19.55 -3.09 -3.79
CA GLU A 52 -20.25 -4.37 -3.63
C GLU A 52 -20.22 -5.25 -4.89
N GLU A 53 -20.24 -4.62 -6.07
CA GLU A 53 -20.11 -5.33 -7.34
C GLU A 53 -18.66 -5.71 -7.62
N ALA A 54 -17.72 -4.80 -7.32
CA ALA A 54 -16.30 -4.96 -7.63
C ALA A 54 -15.67 -6.15 -6.89
N ILE A 55 -16.12 -6.47 -5.68
CA ILE A 55 -15.57 -7.58 -4.88
C ILE A 55 -16.11 -8.95 -5.22
N ARG A 56 -17.06 -9.05 -6.16
CA ARG A 56 -17.70 -10.34 -6.51
C ARG A 56 -16.89 -11.14 -7.52
N GLY A 57 -16.67 -12.41 -7.19
CA GLY A 57 -16.03 -13.39 -8.09
C GLY A 57 -14.61 -13.04 -8.45
N VAL A 58 -13.85 -12.47 -7.50
CA VAL A 58 -12.45 -12.12 -7.61
C VAL A 58 -11.57 -13.06 -6.78
N ASP A 59 -10.31 -13.15 -7.15
CA ASP A 59 -9.29 -13.92 -6.43
C ASP A 59 -8.63 -13.08 -5.34
N VAL A 60 -8.52 -11.76 -5.57
CA VAL A 60 -7.83 -10.79 -4.71
C VAL A 60 -8.63 -9.51 -4.58
N ILE A 61 -8.65 -8.94 -3.38
CA ILE A 61 -9.16 -7.60 -3.11
C ILE A 61 -8.03 -6.74 -2.56
N ILE A 62 -7.73 -5.63 -3.24
CA ILE A 62 -6.74 -4.65 -2.78
C ILE A 62 -7.47 -3.43 -2.22
N LEU A 63 -7.25 -3.15 -0.94
CA LEU A 63 -7.78 -1.98 -0.25
C LEU A 63 -6.75 -0.85 -0.32
N SER A 64 -7.02 0.14 -1.16
CA SER A 64 -6.16 1.32 -1.36
C SER A 64 -6.88 2.60 -0.92
N VAL A 65 -7.30 2.59 0.34
CA VAL A 65 -8.06 3.66 0.99
C VAL A 65 -7.29 4.22 2.20
N PRO A 66 -7.62 5.42 2.71
CA PRO A 66 -7.10 5.90 3.99
C PRO A 66 -7.42 4.92 5.12
N LEU A 67 -6.54 4.85 6.13
CA LEU A 67 -6.66 3.85 7.19
C LEU A 67 -7.97 3.99 7.98
N ASN A 68 -8.44 5.20 8.22
CA ASN A 68 -9.72 5.46 8.89
C ASN A 68 -10.96 5.02 8.10
N ALA A 69 -10.82 4.73 6.80
CA ALA A 69 -11.90 4.21 5.96
C ALA A 69 -11.99 2.68 5.97
N LEU A 70 -11.08 1.97 6.65
CA LEU A 70 -11.05 0.50 6.68
C LEU A 70 -12.12 -0.14 7.59
N PRO A 71 -12.45 0.40 8.79
CA PRO A 71 -13.41 -0.28 9.67
C PRO A 71 -14.77 -0.57 9.02
N PRO A 72 -15.38 0.32 8.24
CA PRO A 72 -16.64 0.01 7.53
C PRO A 72 -16.51 -1.09 6.46
N MET A 73 -15.28 -1.39 5.98
CA MET A 73 -15.06 -2.44 4.98
C MET A 73 -15.33 -3.85 5.55
N LYS A 74 -15.39 -4.02 6.87
CA LYS A 74 -15.78 -5.29 7.50
C LYS A 74 -17.12 -5.79 6.98
N GLU A 75 -18.11 -4.91 6.90
CA GLU A 75 -19.44 -5.26 6.39
C GLU A 75 -19.39 -5.59 4.91
N LEU A 76 -18.67 -4.82 4.11
CA LEU A 76 -18.46 -5.08 2.68
C LEU A 76 -17.83 -6.46 2.47
N LEU A 77 -16.86 -6.86 3.29
CA LEU A 77 -16.13 -8.11 3.17
C LEU A 77 -16.81 -9.31 3.84
N ALA A 78 -17.92 -9.13 4.56
CA ALA A 78 -18.58 -10.20 5.35
C ALA A 78 -18.99 -11.42 4.51
N GLY A 79 -19.39 -11.21 3.25
CA GLY A 79 -19.78 -12.29 2.32
C GLY A 79 -18.66 -12.77 1.40
N VAL A 80 -17.44 -12.26 1.55
CA VAL A 80 -16.30 -12.63 0.72
C VAL A 80 -15.70 -13.95 1.22
N PRO A 81 -15.51 -14.96 0.34
CA PRO A 81 -14.92 -16.24 0.73
C PRO A 81 -13.53 -16.12 1.40
N GLU A 82 -13.21 -17.03 2.32
CA GLU A 82 -11.95 -17.02 3.08
C GLU A 82 -10.72 -17.23 2.21
N GLU A 83 -10.87 -17.84 1.05
CA GLU A 83 -9.82 -18.08 0.06
C GLU A 83 -9.46 -16.81 -0.74
N VAL A 84 -10.27 -15.76 -0.71
CA VAL A 84 -9.95 -14.49 -1.37
C VAL A 84 -8.88 -13.77 -0.55
N THR A 85 -7.75 -13.46 -1.16
CA THR A 85 -6.66 -12.72 -0.53
C THR A 85 -7.01 -11.24 -0.41
N ILE A 86 -6.91 -10.69 0.79
CA ILE A 86 -7.12 -9.26 1.05
C ILE A 86 -5.75 -8.58 1.20
N ILE A 87 -5.47 -7.56 0.39
CA ILE A 87 -4.23 -6.80 0.46
C ILE A 87 -4.54 -5.37 0.92
N ASP A 88 -3.84 -4.92 1.95
CA ASP A 88 -3.90 -3.57 2.49
C ASP A 88 -2.66 -2.76 2.10
N THR A 89 -2.87 -1.57 1.53
CA THR A 89 -1.80 -0.64 1.14
C THR A 89 -1.74 0.59 2.04
N SER A 90 -2.57 0.65 3.08
CA SER A 90 -2.72 1.85 3.90
C SER A 90 -1.52 2.12 4.81
N ASN A 91 -1.43 3.34 5.30
CA ASN A 91 -0.52 3.79 6.34
C ASN A 91 -1.26 4.73 7.28
N TYR A 92 -0.87 4.76 8.54
CA TYR A 92 -1.46 5.62 9.54
C TYR A 92 -0.81 7.01 9.57
N TYR A 93 -1.66 8.03 9.40
CA TYR A 93 -1.28 9.44 9.53
C TYR A 93 -2.32 10.17 10.38
N PRO A 94 -2.01 10.55 11.65
CA PRO A 94 -2.99 11.15 12.57
C PRO A 94 -3.68 12.40 12.01
N PHE A 95 -2.98 13.21 11.22
CA PHE A 95 -3.55 14.43 10.62
C PHE A 95 -4.66 14.14 9.59
N ARG A 96 -4.66 12.94 8.98
CA ARG A 96 -5.63 12.51 7.96
C ARG A 96 -6.66 11.53 8.53
N ASP A 97 -6.18 10.57 9.31
CA ASP A 97 -6.95 9.39 9.74
C ASP A 97 -7.63 9.58 11.10
N THR A 98 -7.48 10.77 11.72
CA THR A 98 -7.77 11.02 13.11
C THR A 98 -6.90 10.18 14.07
N ARG A 99 -6.96 10.48 15.35
CA ARG A 99 -6.17 9.77 16.35
C ARG A 99 -6.78 8.39 16.61
N ILE A 100 -6.00 7.33 16.43
CA ILE A 100 -6.37 5.95 16.74
C ILE A 100 -5.57 5.53 17.98
N GLU A 101 -6.24 5.50 19.14
CA GLU A 101 -5.58 5.30 20.43
C GLU A 101 -4.77 3.99 20.50
N ALA A 102 -5.26 2.90 19.92
CA ALA A 102 -4.55 1.62 19.92
C ALA A 102 -3.21 1.70 19.16
N ILE A 103 -3.18 2.39 18.00
CA ILE A 103 -1.95 2.57 17.22
C ILE A 103 -1.00 3.54 17.94
N GLU A 104 -1.51 4.62 18.52
CA GLU A 104 -0.72 5.56 19.31
C GLU A 104 -0.13 4.89 20.58
N ALA A 105 -0.83 3.90 21.13
CA ALA A 105 -0.33 3.05 22.24
C ALA A 105 0.67 1.97 21.76
N GLY A 106 0.95 1.90 20.46
CA GLY A 106 1.98 1.03 19.89
C GLY A 106 1.45 -0.23 19.23
N GLN A 107 0.14 -0.39 18.96
CA GLN A 107 -0.34 -1.50 18.13
C GLN A 107 0.22 -1.37 16.71
N VAL A 108 0.64 -2.48 16.13
CA VAL A 108 1.10 -2.53 14.74
C VAL A 108 -0.06 -2.20 13.80
N GLU A 109 0.14 -1.29 12.85
CA GLU A 109 -0.91 -0.83 11.93
C GLU A 109 -1.62 -1.99 11.22
N SER A 110 -0.87 -2.97 10.70
CA SER A 110 -1.44 -4.13 9.98
C SER A 110 -2.23 -5.06 10.89
N LEU A 111 -1.83 -5.21 12.16
CA LEU A 111 -2.60 -5.99 13.13
C LEU A 111 -3.91 -5.29 13.48
N TRP A 112 -3.87 -3.96 13.65
CA TRP A 112 -5.08 -3.17 13.85
C TRP A 112 -6.04 -3.31 12.64
N VAL A 113 -5.52 -3.22 11.40
CA VAL A 113 -6.32 -3.40 10.20
C VAL A 113 -6.96 -4.80 10.14
N ALA A 114 -6.19 -5.85 10.39
CA ALA A 114 -6.70 -7.23 10.41
C ALA A 114 -7.81 -7.41 11.46
N GLU A 115 -7.66 -6.79 12.64
CA GLU A 115 -8.68 -6.79 13.69
C GLU A 115 -9.94 -6.04 13.27
N GLN A 116 -9.83 -4.83 12.68
CA GLN A 116 -10.98 -4.07 12.20
C GLN A 116 -11.74 -4.81 11.11
N LEU A 117 -11.06 -5.46 10.19
CA LEU A 117 -11.68 -6.20 9.09
C LEU A 117 -12.20 -7.58 9.54
N GLY A 118 -11.69 -8.14 10.66
CA GLY A 118 -11.96 -9.51 11.08
C GLY A 118 -11.42 -10.56 10.09
N ARG A 119 -10.37 -10.23 9.33
CA ARG A 119 -9.79 -11.03 8.25
C ARG A 119 -8.28 -11.00 8.28
N SER A 120 -7.65 -12.10 7.84
CA SER A 120 -6.24 -12.10 7.49
C SER A 120 -5.99 -11.17 6.30
N ILE A 121 -4.90 -10.44 6.33
CA ILE A 121 -4.49 -9.52 5.26
C ILE A 121 -3.04 -9.76 4.83
N VAL A 122 -2.70 -9.22 3.68
CA VAL A 122 -1.32 -8.98 3.23
C VAL A 122 -1.04 -7.49 3.32
N LYS A 123 0.12 -7.10 3.82
CA LYS A 123 0.62 -5.73 3.77
C LYS A 123 1.60 -5.60 2.62
N ALA A 124 1.26 -4.79 1.62
CA ALA A 124 2.12 -4.55 0.45
C ALA A 124 1.92 -3.14 -0.11
N TRP A 125 2.88 -2.63 -0.89
CA TRP A 125 2.92 -1.31 -1.54
C TRP A 125 2.78 -0.10 -0.59
N ASN A 126 2.81 -0.29 0.70
CA ASN A 126 2.75 0.80 1.66
C ASN A 126 4.07 1.57 1.81
N CYS A 127 5.20 0.97 1.39
CA CYS A 127 6.55 1.52 1.55
C CYS A 127 7.08 2.31 0.34
N ILE A 128 6.24 2.63 -0.63
CA ILE A 128 6.67 3.37 -1.82
C ILE A 128 5.90 4.68 -1.98
N GLY A 129 6.61 5.75 -2.32
CA GLY A 129 5.99 7.02 -2.69
C GLY A 129 5.19 6.91 -3.99
N SER A 130 4.09 7.64 -4.10
CA SER A 130 3.19 7.53 -5.26
C SER A 130 3.86 7.86 -6.59
N ASP A 131 4.76 8.82 -6.63
CA ASP A 131 5.51 9.18 -7.83
C ASP A 131 6.54 8.10 -8.21
N SER A 132 7.32 7.58 -7.25
CA SER A 132 8.19 6.43 -7.49
C SER A 132 7.41 5.21 -7.98
N PHE A 133 6.25 4.93 -7.38
CA PHE A 133 5.41 3.81 -7.80
C PHE A 133 4.89 3.95 -9.22
N ALA A 134 4.50 5.17 -9.60
CA ALA A 134 4.03 5.42 -10.97
C ALA A 134 5.15 5.29 -12.02
N ASN A 135 6.36 5.81 -11.72
CA ASN A 135 7.36 6.14 -12.73
C ASN A 135 8.63 5.28 -12.68
N LYS A 136 8.92 4.57 -11.57
CA LYS A 136 10.21 3.88 -11.38
C LYS A 136 10.14 2.34 -11.44
N GLY A 137 9.05 1.77 -11.94
CA GLY A 137 8.98 0.33 -12.18
C GLY A 137 9.94 -0.08 -13.29
N THR A 138 10.71 -1.16 -13.07
CA THR A 138 11.70 -1.70 -14.01
C THR A 138 11.46 -3.17 -14.30
N ALA A 139 12.12 -3.70 -15.35
CA ALA A 139 12.09 -5.12 -15.67
C ALA A 139 12.78 -5.96 -14.59
N ALA A 140 12.39 -7.23 -14.48
CA ALA A 140 13.09 -8.19 -13.60
C ALA A 140 14.57 -8.28 -13.96
N GLY A 141 15.44 -8.32 -12.93
CA GLY A 141 16.89 -8.39 -13.08
C GLY A 141 17.59 -7.06 -13.31
N SER A 142 16.88 -5.92 -13.32
CA SER A 142 17.53 -4.59 -13.36
C SER A 142 18.24 -4.33 -12.03
N SER A 143 19.48 -3.84 -12.09
CA SER A 143 20.32 -3.61 -10.91
C SER A 143 19.83 -2.52 -9.97
N ASP A 144 19.01 -1.62 -10.47
CA ASP A 144 18.41 -0.49 -9.75
C ASP A 144 16.92 -0.73 -9.40
N ARG A 145 16.46 -1.98 -9.55
CA ARG A 145 15.07 -2.34 -9.27
C ARG A 145 14.75 -2.10 -7.80
N ILE A 146 13.71 -1.30 -7.56
CA ILE A 146 13.24 -0.99 -6.21
C ILE A 146 12.58 -2.23 -5.62
N ALA A 147 12.96 -2.58 -4.39
CA ALA A 147 12.37 -3.69 -3.65
C ALA A 147 11.28 -3.20 -2.70
N LEU A 148 10.18 -3.95 -2.62
CA LEU A 148 9.04 -3.67 -1.76
C LEU A 148 8.78 -4.83 -0.79
N PRO A 149 8.66 -4.55 0.52
CA PRO A 149 8.38 -5.57 1.51
C PRO A 149 6.92 -6.02 1.42
N VAL A 150 6.70 -7.32 1.59
CA VAL A 150 5.40 -7.97 1.69
C VAL A 150 5.33 -8.74 2.99
N ALA A 151 4.34 -8.48 3.84
CA ALA A 151 4.13 -9.18 5.09
C ALA A 151 2.72 -9.80 5.16
N ALA A 152 2.63 -11.04 5.59
CA ALA A 152 1.36 -11.74 5.83
C ALA A 152 1.57 -12.95 6.73
N ASP A 153 0.54 -13.32 7.51
CA ASP A 153 0.63 -14.48 8.40
C ASP A 153 0.34 -15.79 7.66
N ARG A 154 -0.52 -15.77 6.62
CA ARG A 154 -0.84 -16.96 5.82
C ARG A 154 0.10 -17.04 4.63
N GLU A 155 0.86 -18.14 4.53
CA GLU A 155 1.82 -18.41 3.45
C GLU A 155 1.23 -18.22 2.06
N ARG A 156 0.03 -18.80 1.82
CA ARG A 156 -0.66 -18.67 0.55
C ARG A 156 -0.88 -17.20 0.14
N ASP A 157 -1.35 -16.39 1.08
CA ASP A 157 -1.66 -14.98 0.81
C ASP A 157 -0.37 -14.18 0.61
N ARG A 158 0.70 -14.52 1.35
CA ARG A 158 2.02 -13.90 1.19
C ARG A 158 2.58 -14.15 -0.21
N GLN A 159 2.46 -15.38 -0.72
CA GLN A 159 2.89 -15.73 -2.08
C GLN A 159 2.09 -14.96 -3.16
N VAL A 160 0.79 -14.78 -2.96
CA VAL A 160 -0.03 -13.92 -3.84
C VAL A 160 0.47 -12.47 -3.82
N GLY A 161 0.74 -11.93 -2.64
CA GLY A 161 1.27 -10.57 -2.49
C GLY A 161 2.63 -10.38 -3.17
N LEU A 162 3.55 -11.32 -2.96
CA LEU A 162 4.88 -11.31 -3.60
C LEU A 162 4.75 -11.32 -5.14
N ALA A 163 3.96 -12.23 -5.69
CA ALA A 163 3.76 -12.32 -7.14
C ALA A 163 3.18 -11.02 -7.72
N LEU A 164 2.18 -10.42 -7.05
CA LEU A 164 1.57 -9.19 -7.52
C LEU A 164 2.49 -7.97 -7.42
N VAL A 165 3.38 -7.92 -6.43
CA VAL A 165 4.43 -6.88 -6.36
C VAL A 165 5.36 -6.97 -7.57
N GLU A 166 5.82 -8.18 -7.91
CA GLU A 166 6.63 -8.43 -9.12
C GLU A 166 5.93 -7.94 -10.40
N ASP A 167 4.63 -8.26 -10.54
CA ASP A 167 3.82 -7.87 -11.70
C ASP A 167 3.67 -6.33 -11.83
N THR A 168 3.87 -5.58 -10.74
CA THR A 168 3.87 -4.11 -10.79
C THR A 168 5.21 -3.49 -11.21
N GLY A 169 6.24 -4.30 -11.47
CA GLY A 169 7.57 -3.84 -11.91
C GLY A 169 8.54 -3.52 -10.76
N PHE A 170 8.30 -4.07 -9.58
CA PHE A 170 9.11 -3.91 -8.37
C PHE A 170 9.56 -5.28 -7.87
N GLU A 171 10.69 -5.34 -7.18
CA GLU A 171 11.18 -6.59 -6.62
C GLU A 171 10.46 -6.90 -5.30
N ALA A 172 9.92 -8.10 -5.16
CA ALA A 172 9.20 -8.49 -3.96
C ALA A 172 10.16 -9.04 -2.90
N PHE A 173 10.03 -8.57 -1.66
CA PHE A 173 10.78 -9.06 -0.52
C PHE A 173 9.84 -9.64 0.53
N ASP A 174 10.04 -10.91 0.90
CA ASP A 174 9.30 -11.54 2.00
C ASP A 174 9.74 -10.93 3.33
N ALA A 175 8.89 -10.06 3.90
CA ALA A 175 9.13 -9.41 5.18
C ALA A 175 8.50 -10.16 6.38
N GLY A 176 8.03 -11.38 6.16
CA GLY A 176 7.52 -12.26 7.21
C GLY A 176 6.08 -11.97 7.63
N THR A 177 5.83 -11.95 8.94
CA THR A 177 4.49 -11.85 9.53
C THR A 177 3.98 -10.42 9.66
N LEU A 178 2.66 -10.27 9.83
CA LEU A 178 2.06 -8.95 10.13
C LEU A 178 2.58 -8.35 11.45
N ALA A 179 2.96 -9.17 12.41
CA ALA A 179 3.53 -8.68 13.68
C ALA A 179 4.86 -7.94 13.49
N GLU A 180 5.64 -8.29 12.45
CA GLU A 180 6.89 -7.62 12.11
C GLU A 180 6.71 -6.45 11.12
N SER A 181 5.51 -6.27 10.56
CA SER A 181 5.23 -5.23 9.55
C SER A 181 5.37 -3.79 10.06
N TRP A 182 5.54 -3.59 11.37
CA TRP A 182 5.90 -2.28 11.93
C TRP A 182 7.22 -1.74 11.36
N ARG A 183 8.11 -2.63 10.89
CA ARG A 183 9.39 -2.26 10.27
C ARG A 183 9.23 -1.59 8.90
N GLN A 184 8.04 -1.67 8.33
CA GLN A 184 7.69 -1.03 7.05
C GLN A 184 6.66 0.11 7.20
N GLN A 185 6.36 0.54 8.43
CA GLN A 185 5.48 1.68 8.72
C GLN A 185 6.17 3.03 8.43
N PRO A 186 5.40 4.12 8.29
CA PRO A 186 5.95 5.46 8.13
C PRO A 186 6.98 5.82 9.22
N GLY A 187 8.12 6.35 8.81
CA GLY A 187 9.25 6.65 9.70
C GLY A 187 10.31 5.55 9.78
N ALA A 188 10.03 4.35 9.23
CA ALA A 188 11.02 3.27 9.13
C ALA A 188 12.04 3.55 8.01
N PRO A 189 13.30 3.05 8.13
CA PRO A 189 14.34 3.27 7.12
C PRO A 189 14.00 2.77 5.71
N CYS A 190 13.14 1.76 5.58
CA CYS A 190 12.69 1.29 4.27
C CYS A 190 11.52 2.10 3.68
N TYR A 191 10.90 3.00 4.47
CA TYR A 191 9.66 3.67 4.07
C TYR A 191 9.93 4.80 3.06
N CYS A 192 9.48 4.65 1.83
CA CYS A 192 9.62 5.61 0.73
C CYS A 192 11.09 6.03 0.45
N THR A 193 12.03 5.10 0.59
CA THR A 193 13.47 5.34 0.41
C THR A 193 14.04 4.72 -0.88
N ASP A 194 13.20 4.07 -1.68
CA ASP A 194 13.54 3.47 -2.98
C ASP A 194 14.83 2.63 -2.91
N LEU A 195 14.81 1.60 -2.06
CA LEU A 195 15.95 0.70 -1.83
C LEU A 195 15.90 -0.49 -2.79
N THR A 196 17.08 -1.01 -3.14
CA THR A 196 17.20 -2.28 -3.86
C THR A 196 17.06 -3.47 -2.92
N ILE A 197 16.97 -4.68 -3.50
CA ILE A 197 16.84 -5.92 -2.74
C ILE A 197 18.04 -6.17 -1.81
N GLU A 198 19.24 -5.74 -2.18
CA GLU A 198 20.45 -5.85 -1.35
C GLU A 198 20.40 -4.90 -0.14
N GLN A 199 19.74 -3.75 -0.29
CA GLN A 199 19.69 -2.69 0.74
C GLN A 199 18.52 -2.88 1.71
N LEU A 200 17.40 -3.43 1.22
CA LEU A 200 16.14 -3.50 1.97
C LEU A 200 16.24 -4.30 3.29
N PRO A 201 16.88 -5.47 3.35
CA PRO A 201 16.98 -6.24 4.60
C PRO A 201 17.68 -5.47 5.73
N ALA A 202 18.75 -4.75 5.43
CA ALA A 202 19.47 -3.93 6.41
C ALA A 202 18.60 -2.77 6.92
N ALA A 203 17.84 -2.13 6.03
CA ALA A 203 16.91 -1.05 6.40
C ALA A 203 15.76 -1.55 7.28
N LEU A 204 15.19 -2.72 6.99
CA LEU A 204 14.18 -3.35 7.85
C LEU A 204 14.76 -3.69 9.24
N ALA A 205 15.97 -4.23 9.29
CA ALA A 205 16.64 -4.56 10.54
C ALA A 205 16.99 -3.32 11.39
N ALA A 206 17.32 -2.20 10.76
CA ALA A 206 17.66 -0.93 11.41
C ALA A 206 16.45 -0.14 11.93
N ALA A 207 15.23 -0.62 11.72
CA ALA A 207 14.02 0.08 12.18
C ALA A 207 13.98 0.16 13.73
N GLU A 208 13.70 1.35 14.24
CA GLU A 208 13.59 1.65 15.67
C GLU A 208 12.15 2.06 16.01
N ARG A 209 11.35 1.12 16.54
CA ARG A 209 9.90 1.29 16.73
C ARG A 209 9.53 2.58 17.46
N ALA A 210 10.24 2.92 18.52
CA ALA A 210 9.96 4.11 19.33
C ALA A 210 10.19 5.44 18.57
N ARG A 211 10.94 5.42 17.45
CA ARG A 211 11.25 6.62 16.67
C ARG A 211 10.30 6.84 15.49
N LEU A 212 9.54 5.82 15.09
CA LEU A 212 8.70 5.89 13.89
C LEU A 212 7.70 7.05 13.93
N PRO A 213 6.90 7.27 15.00
CA PRO A 213 5.91 8.34 15.02
C PRO A 213 6.54 9.72 14.81
N LYS A 214 7.63 10.01 15.51
CA LYS A 214 8.32 11.30 15.39
C LYS A 214 8.92 11.51 14.00
N ARG A 215 9.55 10.48 13.43
CA ARG A 215 10.13 10.55 12.07
C ARG A 215 9.04 10.76 11.02
N ARG A 216 7.93 10.01 11.12
CA ARG A 216 6.74 10.19 10.28
C ARG A 216 6.26 11.64 10.32
N ASP A 217 6.02 12.18 11.51
CA ASP A 217 5.45 13.52 11.67
C ASP A 217 6.40 14.62 11.16
N LEU A 218 7.72 14.48 11.38
CA LEU A 218 8.72 15.38 10.81
C LEU A 218 8.73 15.36 9.26
N SER A 219 8.62 14.17 8.66
CA SER A 219 8.58 14.08 7.18
C SER A 219 7.34 14.74 6.60
N ILE A 220 6.18 14.57 7.24
CA ILE A 220 4.93 15.21 6.82
C ILE A 220 5.03 16.73 6.97
N ALA A 221 5.54 17.23 8.08
CA ALA A 221 5.71 18.68 8.29
C ALA A 221 6.63 19.29 7.21
N ALA A 222 7.74 18.62 6.88
CA ALA A 222 8.64 19.07 5.83
C ALA A 222 8.02 19.02 4.42
N ILE A 223 7.20 17.99 4.11
CA ILE A 223 6.47 17.91 2.85
C ILE A 223 5.44 19.03 2.76
N GLN A 224 4.65 19.25 3.80
CA GLN A 224 3.60 20.28 3.82
C GLN A 224 4.19 21.68 3.69
N GLU A 225 5.33 21.96 4.34
CA GLU A 225 6.04 23.23 4.18
C GLU A 225 6.47 23.45 2.74
N ARG A 226 7.02 22.41 2.09
CA ARG A 226 7.51 22.48 0.71
C ARG A 226 6.42 22.64 -0.33
N VAL A 227 5.32 21.89 -0.23
CA VAL A 227 4.25 21.88 -1.26
C VAL A 227 3.12 22.85 -0.98
N GLY A 228 3.05 23.39 0.23
CA GLY A 228 2.09 24.42 0.64
C GLY A 228 0.65 23.94 0.87
N ASP A 229 0.37 22.63 0.71
CA ASP A 229 -0.95 22.05 0.96
C ASP A 229 -0.83 20.60 1.49
N GLY A 230 -1.95 20.04 1.93
CA GLY A 230 -2.01 18.67 2.44
C GLY A 230 -2.40 17.61 1.41
N THR A 231 -2.55 17.97 0.13
CA THR A 231 -3.08 17.10 -0.93
C THR A 231 -2.11 16.82 -2.07
N THR A 232 -1.17 17.72 -2.31
CA THR A 232 -0.13 17.57 -3.33
C THR A 232 0.96 16.64 -2.84
N ASN A 233 1.26 15.58 -3.61
CA ASN A 233 2.42 14.75 -3.36
C ASN A 233 3.66 15.39 -3.96
N PRO A 234 4.81 15.39 -3.24
CA PRO A 234 6.07 15.82 -3.80
C PRO A 234 6.54 14.85 -4.89
N ASP A 235 7.42 15.33 -5.78
CA ASP A 235 8.14 14.44 -6.69
C ASP A 235 9.02 13.43 -5.92
N SER A 236 9.35 12.32 -6.60
CA SER A 236 10.11 11.23 -5.97
C SER A 236 11.53 11.65 -5.60
N GLU A 237 12.14 12.58 -6.32
CA GLU A 237 13.51 13.03 -6.04
C GLU A 237 13.58 13.74 -4.68
N TYR A 238 12.67 14.67 -4.42
CA TYR A 238 12.60 15.34 -3.14
C TYR A 238 12.15 14.40 -2.03
N ALA A 239 11.07 13.62 -2.26
CA ALA A 239 10.52 12.72 -1.25
C ALA A 239 11.54 11.69 -0.77
N VAL A 240 12.25 11.02 -1.68
CA VAL A 240 13.25 10.00 -1.34
C VAL A 240 14.46 10.62 -0.63
N ARG A 241 14.94 11.79 -1.05
CA ARG A 241 16.02 12.48 -0.34
C ARG A 241 15.64 12.85 1.08
N LEU A 242 14.44 13.38 1.28
CA LEU A 242 13.91 13.73 2.59
C LEU A 242 13.80 12.51 3.51
N THR A 243 13.16 11.44 3.03
CA THR A 243 12.95 10.23 3.83
C THR A 243 14.27 9.54 4.16
N ARG A 244 15.22 9.46 3.24
CA ARG A 244 16.57 8.96 3.51
C ARG A 244 17.27 9.78 4.58
N ALA A 245 17.21 11.12 4.53
CA ALA A 245 17.84 11.97 5.52
C ALA A 245 17.22 11.86 6.92
N LEU A 246 15.90 11.60 7.02
CA LEU A 246 15.20 11.53 8.31
C LEU A 246 15.15 10.12 8.90
N PHE A 247 15.10 9.05 8.06
CA PHE A 247 14.80 7.70 8.51
C PHE A 247 16.02 6.78 8.53
N MET A 248 17.00 7.05 7.71
CA MET A 248 18.24 6.28 7.62
C MET A 248 19.40 6.95 8.37
#